data_07cd8be5a274578dbbcf655f1e35bf7b
#
_entry.id   07cd8be5a274578dbbcf655f1e35bf7b
#
_cell.length_a   1.000
_cell.length_b   1.000
_cell.length_c   1.000
_cell.angle_alpha   90.00
_cell.angle_beta   90.00
_cell.angle_gamma   90.00
#
_symmetry.space_group_name_H-M   'P 1'
#
loop_
_entity.id
_entity.type
_entity.pdbx_description
1 polymer ?
#
loop_
_entity_poly.entity_id
_entity_poly.type
_entity_poly.pdbx_seq_one_letter_code
_entity_poly.pdbx_strand_id
1 'polypeptide(L)'
;DFNDLLSVQSEMSDKKGYFFLDEVQNIDGWEKFARRMADAKEHIYITGSNAKMLSREIETTLGGRFFARHITPYAFGEYLTACGIPHDEPALLGTKTNGKIRAACAQYLQYGGLPESLLYKAKREYISGVYQKVLLGDIITRNSIRNDYAVKILIKKIAESVRSEISYSKLQKTLRAVNVSLAKDTIADYIRYAEDAYLLFHLQNYYANLVEKESYPKFYFSDNGIVSLFLDRKESVQLENMAAVALARAYPDDVYYLKSAKTGIDIDFY
;
A
#
# COMPACT_ATOMS: atom_id res chain seq x y z
N ASP A 1 -7.76 -24.23 -19.16
CA ASP A 1 -8.76 -23.78 -18.18
C ASP A 1 -8.42 -24.35 -16.80
N PHE A 2 -9.20 -24.02 -15.77
CA PHE A 2 -8.96 -24.53 -14.41
C PHE A 2 -9.14 -26.06 -14.29
N ASN A 3 -9.92 -26.70 -15.17
CA ASN A 3 -10.07 -28.17 -15.18
C ASN A 3 -8.83 -28.84 -15.72
N ASP A 4 -8.10 -28.20 -16.64
CA ASP A 4 -6.85 -28.73 -17.19
C ASP A 4 -5.79 -28.85 -16.06
N LEU A 5 -5.77 -27.88 -15.11
CA LEU A 5 -4.88 -27.95 -13.93
C LEU A 5 -5.15 -29.18 -13.08
N LEU A 6 -6.43 -29.52 -12.86
CA LEU A 6 -6.79 -30.71 -12.08
C LEU A 6 -6.47 -32.01 -12.84
N SER A 7 -6.67 -32.02 -14.15
CA SER A 7 -6.31 -33.18 -14.99
C SER A 7 -4.79 -33.43 -14.93
N VAL A 8 -3.99 -32.39 -15.15
CA VAL A 8 -2.53 -32.50 -15.07
C VAL A 8 -2.06 -32.95 -13.68
N GLN A 9 -2.66 -32.40 -12.61
CA GLN A 9 -2.31 -32.83 -11.25
C GLN A 9 -2.63 -34.30 -11.02
N SER A 10 -3.80 -34.79 -11.48
CA SER A 10 -4.18 -36.21 -11.32
C SER A 10 -3.32 -37.16 -12.17
N GLU A 11 -2.81 -36.69 -13.32
CA GLU A 11 -1.83 -37.42 -14.12
C GLU A 11 -0.46 -37.54 -13.45
N MET A 12 -0.07 -36.48 -12.69
CA MET A 12 1.24 -36.42 -12.05
C MET A 12 1.29 -37.14 -10.68
N SER A 13 0.18 -37.18 -9.95
CA SER A 13 0.14 -37.73 -8.59
C SER A 13 -1.27 -37.99 -8.09
N ASP A 14 -1.47 -39.10 -7.41
CA ASP A 14 -2.69 -39.43 -6.65
C ASP A 14 -2.77 -38.71 -5.29
N LYS A 15 -1.72 -37.97 -4.92
CA LYS A 15 -1.68 -37.23 -3.65
C LYS A 15 -2.32 -35.85 -3.81
N LYS A 16 -2.84 -35.31 -2.70
CA LYS A 16 -3.31 -33.94 -2.65
C LYS A 16 -2.18 -32.97 -3.06
N GLY A 17 -2.52 -32.06 -3.96
CA GLY A 17 -1.60 -31.06 -4.46
C GLY A 17 -1.62 -29.77 -3.66
N TYR A 18 -0.59 -28.95 -3.84
CA TYR A 18 -0.56 -27.55 -3.45
C TYR A 18 -0.69 -26.70 -4.69
N PHE A 19 -1.72 -25.86 -4.74
CA PHE A 19 -2.00 -24.98 -5.89
C PHE A 19 -1.60 -23.56 -5.53
N PHE A 20 -0.76 -22.95 -6.35
CA PHE A 20 -0.33 -21.55 -6.22
C PHE A 20 -0.83 -20.80 -7.44
N LEU A 21 -1.78 -19.89 -7.23
CA LEU A 21 -2.36 -19.06 -8.27
C LEU A 21 -1.92 -17.62 -8.04
N ASP A 22 -1.10 -17.13 -8.95
CA ASP A 22 -0.55 -15.77 -8.88
C ASP A 22 -1.35 -14.81 -9.77
N GLU A 23 -1.59 -13.57 -9.26
CA GLU A 23 -2.36 -12.52 -9.95
C GLU A 23 -3.71 -13.03 -10.48
N VAL A 24 -4.43 -13.78 -9.64
CA VAL A 24 -5.62 -14.56 -10.01
C VAL A 24 -6.76 -13.69 -10.56
N GLN A 25 -6.81 -12.40 -10.21
CA GLN A 25 -7.82 -11.46 -10.70
C GLN A 25 -7.75 -11.23 -12.22
N ASN A 26 -6.73 -11.72 -12.89
CA ASN A 26 -6.61 -11.67 -14.35
C ASN A 26 -7.35 -12.82 -15.05
N ILE A 27 -7.98 -13.73 -14.31
CA ILE A 27 -8.64 -14.91 -14.84
C ILE A 27 -10.10 -14.95 -14.39
N ASP A 28 -11.03 -14.87 -15.31
CA ASP A 28 -12.46 -14.94 -15.00
C ASP A 28 -12.87 -16.29 -14.38
N GLY A 29 -13.70 -16.24 -13.36
CA GLY A 29 -14.26 -17.42 -12.69
C GLY A 29 -13.33 -18.12 -11.70
N TRP A 30 -12.22 -17.49 -11.34
CA TRP A 30 -11.27 -18.02 -10.34
C TRP A 30 -11.92 -18.26 -8.97
N GLU A 31 -12.91 -17.45 -8.58
CA GLU A 31 -13.60 -17.56 -7.29
C GLU A 31 -14.35 -18.89 -7.18
N LYS A 32 -15.01 -19.31 -8.28
CA LYS A 32 -15.72 -20.58 -8.34
C LYS A 32 -14.76 -21.77 -8.26
N PHE A 33 -13.61 -21.64 -8.92
CA PHE A 33 -12.55 -22.64 -8.84
C PHE A 33 -11.98 -22.72 -7.43
N ALA A 34 -11.63 -21.57 -6.83
CA ALA A 34 -11.11 -21.51 -5.47
C ALA A 34 -12.08 -22.12 -4.44
N ARG A 35 -13.38 -21.82 -4.57
CA ARG A 35 -14.41 -22.43 -3.74
C ARG A 35 -14.46 -23.95 -3.90
N ARG A 36 -14.46 -24.46 -5.12
CA ARG A 36 -14.46 -25.90 -5.41
C ARG A 36 -13.25 -26.59 -4.75
N MET A 37 -12.07 -25.97 -4.85
CA MET A 37 -10.85 -26.49 -4.24
C MET A 37 -10.92 -26.48 -2.71
N ALA A 38 -11.47 -25.40 -2.11
CA ALA A 38 -11.69 -25.34 -0.67
C ALA A 38 -12.70 -26.37 -0.18
N ASP A 39 -13.79 -26.60 -0.93
CA ASP A 39 -14.79 -27.64 -0.61
C ASP A 39 -14.19 -29.07 -0.74
N ALA A 40 -13.28 -29.29 -1.67
CA ALA A 40 -12.52 -30.52 -1.82
C ALA A 40 -11.39 -30.68 -0.77
N LYS A 41 -11.18 -29.66 0.08
CA LYS A 41 -10.10 -29.61 1.10
C LYS A 41 -8.70 -29.72 0.48
N GLU A 42 -8.52 -29.17 -0.71
CA GLU A 42 -7.22 -29.01 -1.34
C GLU A 42 -6.49 -27.80 -0.77
N HIS A 43 -5.16 -27.78 -0.90
CA HIS A 43 -4.33 -26.64 -0.46
C HIS A 43 -4.19 -25.66 -1.60
N ILE A 44 -4.87 -24.51 -1.50
CA ILE A 44 -4.83 -23.47 -2.50
C ILE A 44 -4.31 -22.15 -1.90
N TYR A 45 -3.34 -21.54 -2.56
CA TYR A 45 -2.74 -20.26 -2.24
C TYR A 45 -2.96 -19.31 -3.40
N ILE A 46 -3.50 -18.16 -3.11
CA ILE A 46 -3.91 -17.18 -4.11
C ILE A 46 -3.25 -15.87 -3.80
N THR A 47 -2.66 -15.23 -4.81
CA THR A 47 -2.15 -13.86 -4.70
C THR A 47 -2.93 -12.90 -5.60
N GLY A 48 -2.88 -11.63 -5.26
CA GLY A 48 -3.43 -10.56 -6.09
C GLY A 48 -2.95 -9.19 -5.60
N SER A 49 -2.79 -8.27 -6.53
CA SER A 49 -2.26 -6.93 -6.29
C SER A 49 -3.32 -5.89 -5.87
N ASN A 50 -4.60 -6.27 -5.75
CA ASN A 50 -5.68 -5.34 -5.42
C ASN A 50 -6.49 -5.81 -4.21
N ALA A 51 -6.60 -4.94 -3.19
CA ALA A 51 -7.34 -5.20 -1.97
C ALA A 51 -8.80 -5.55 -2.18
N LYS A 52 -9.48 -4.83 -3.08
CA LYS A 52 -10.92 -4.99 -3.30
C LYS A 52 -11.31 -6.32 -3.90
N MET A 53 -10.52 -6.80 -4.86
CA MET A 53 -10.85 -8.02 -5.56
C MET A 53 -10.74 -9.24 -4.65
N LEU A 54 -9.85 -9.18 -3.66
CA LEU A 54 -9.64 -10.29 -2.75
C LEU A 54 -10.63 -10.30 -1.57
N SER A 55 -11.14 -9.16 -1.12
CA SER A 55 -12.00 -9.13 0.07
C SER A 55 -13.48 -9.35 -0.24
N ARG A 56 -14.10 -8.62 -1.16
CA ARG A 56 -15.54 -8.71 -1.42
C ARG A 56 -15.97 -9.95 -2.18
N GLU A 57 -15.24 -10.30 -3.23
CA GLU A 57 -15.55 -11.46 -4.06
C GLU A 57 -15.25 -12.76 -3.32
N ILE A 58 -14.16 -12.78 -2.55
CA ILE A 58 -13.80 -13.91 -1.70
C ILE A 58 -14.76 -14.07 -0.52
N GLU A 59 -15.10 -13.00 0.19
CA GLU A 59 -16.04 -13.06 1.32
C GLU A 59 -17.40 -13.60 0.90
N THR A 60 -17.92 -13.15 -0.24
CA THR A 60 -19.22 -13.61 -0.74
C THR A 60 -19.18 -15.03 -1.32
N THR A 61 -18.12 -15.37 -2.02
CA THR A 61 -18.04 -16.65 -2.74
C THR A 61 -17.44 -17.77 -1.89
N LEU A 62 -16.40 -17.51 -1.11
CA LEU A 62 -15.74 -18.51 -0.26
C LEU A 62 -16.37 -18.65 1.12
N GLY A 63 -17.19 -17.68 1.56
CA GLY A 63 -17.98 -17.80 2.77
C GLY A 63 -17.17 -18.16 4.02
N GLY A 64 -16.08 -17.45 4.29
CA GLY A 64 -15.23 -17.66 5.47
C GLY A 64 -14.26 -18.85 5.40
N ARG A 65 -14.10 -19.49 4.23
CA ARG A 65 -13.18 -20.64 4.02
C ARG A 65 -11.78 -20.23 3.60
N PHE A 66 -11.32 -19.04 4.00
CA PHE A 66 -9.99 -18.54 3.64
C PHE A 66 -9.37 -17.74 4.78
N PHE A 67 -8.05 -17.62 4.72
CA PHE A 67 -7.28 -16.71 5.57
C PHE A 67 -6.56 -15.70 4.68
N ALA A 68 -6.94 -14.43 4.79
CA ALA A 68 -6.24 -13.35 4.10
C ALA A 68 -4.97 -12.96 4.87
N ARG A 69 -3.89 -12.70 4.13
CA ARG A 69 -2.64 -12.15 4.65
C ARG A 69 -2.21 -11.00 3.76
N HIS A 70 -2.10 -9.82 4.34
CA HIS A 70 -1.56 -8.65 3.66
C HIS A 70 -0.03 -8.67 3.76
N ILE A 71 0.65 -8.72 2.61
CA ILE A 71 2.10 -8.67 2.51
C ILE A 71 2.50 -7.23 2.23
N THR A 72 3.19 -6.63 3.17
CA THR A 72 3.67 -5.24 3.08
C THR A 72 5.16 -5.19 2.72
N PRO A 73 5.68 -4.04 2.24
CA PRO A 73 7.12 -3.80 2.25
C PRO A 73 7.72 -4.05 3.63
N TYR A 74 9.02 -4.31 3.71
CA TYR A 74 9.69 -4.54 5.00
C TYR A 74 9.43 -3.41 5.99
N ALA A 75 9.06 -3.74 7.23
CA ALA A 75 9.22 -2.83 8.35
C ALA A 75 10.71 -2.58 8.63
N PHE A 76 11.04 -1.52 9.36
CA PHE A 76 12.45 -1.17 9.58
C PHE A 76 13.26 -2.31 10.24
N GLY A 77 12.68 -3.03 11.21
CA GLY A 77 13.33 -4.20 11.81
C GLY A 77 13.57 -5.34 10.81
N GLU A 78 12.59 -5.62 9.94
CA GLU A 78 12.75 -6.63 8.87
C GLU A 78 13.81 -6.19 7.85
N TYR A 79 13.86 -4.89 7.53
CA TYR A 79 14.91 -4.31 6.69
C TYR A 79 16.30 -4.47 7.28
N LEU A 80 16.46 -4.22 8.60
CA LEU A 80 17.73 -4.46 9.31
C LEU A 80 18.13 -5.92 9.25
N THR A 81 17.19 -6.83 9.46
CA THR A 81 17.41 -8.29 9.35
C THR A 81 17.89 -8.66 7.95
N ALA A 82 17.20 -8.17 6.90
CA ALA A 82 17.56 -8.40 5.51
C ALA A 82 18.94 -7.83 5.14
N CYS A 83 19.36 -6.74 5.79
CA CYS A 83 20.70 -6.16 5.66
C CYS A 83 21.77 -6.84 6.54
N GLY A 84 21.43 -7.86 7.32
CA GLY A 84 22.36 -8.52 8.24
C GLY A 84 22.86 -7.62 9.37
N ILE A 85 22.04 -6.63 9.80
CA ILE A 85 22.38 -5.70 10.87
C ILE A 85 21.70 -6.18 12.16
N PRO A 86 22.47 -6.60 13.20
CA PRO A 86 21.91 -6.95 14.50
C PRO A 86 21.20 -5.75 15.13
N HIS A 87 20.03 -5.99 15.73
CA HIS A 87 19.21 -4.94 16.35
C HIS A 87 18.45 -5.42 17.60
N ASP A 88 18.93 -6.49 18.21
CA ASP A 88 18.53 -6.94 19.55
C ASP A 88 19.07 -5.98 20.64
N GLU A 89 18.50 -6.04 21.84
CA GLU A 89 18.87 -5.13 22.93
C GLU A 89 20.38 -5.05 23.20
N PRO A 90 21.14 -6.16 23.29
CA PRO A 90 22.58 -6.11 23.45
C PRO A 90 23.30 -5.41 22.30
N ALA A 91 22.85 -5.61 21.06
CA ALA A 91 23.46 -4.98 19.90
C ALA A 91 23.25 -3.45 19.86
N LEU A 92 22.12 -2.97 20.39
CA LEU A 92 21.80 -1.56 20.47
C LEU A 92 22.71 -0.78 21.41
N LEU A 93 23.39 -1.42 22.37
CA LEU A 93 24.35 -0.79 23.27
C LEU A 93 25.70 -0.52 22.56
N GLY A 94 25.98 -1.14 21.46
CA GLY A 94 27.25 -1.01 20.73
C GLY A 94 27.31 0.22 19.83
N THR A 95 28.28 1.12 20.05
CA THR A 95 28.46 2.34 19.22
C THR A 95 28.57 2.05 17.72
N LYS A 96 29.32 1.01 17.35
CA LYS A 96 29.51 0.60 15.95
C LYS A 96 28.21 0.11 15.32
N THR A 97 27.42 -0.67 16.07
CA THR A 97 26.12 -1.18 15.63
C THR A 97 25.11 -0.04 15.49
N ASN A 98 25.07 0.88 16.44
CA ASN A 98 24.24 2.08 16.35
C ASN A 98 24.58 2.93 15.11
N GLY A 99 25.86 3.07 14.78
CA GLY A 99 26.29 3.74 13.54
C GLY A 99 25.72 3.07 12.28
N LYS A 100 25.74 1.73 12.23
CA LYS A 100 25.15 0.96 11.10
C LYS A 100 23.62 1.11 11.04
N ILE A 101 22.94 1.07 12.19
CA ILE A 101 21.48 1.23 12.27
C ILE A 101 21.07 2.63 11.80
N ARG A 102 21.79 3.70 12.20
CA ARG A 102 21.54 5.07 11.72
C ARG A 102 21.73 5.20 10.21
N ALA A 103 22.79 4.62 9.68
CA ALA A 103 23.02 4.61 8.23
C ALA A 103 21.92 3.84 7.49
N ALA A 104 21.50 2.68 8.01
CA ALA A 104 20.39 1.91 7.48
C ALA A 104 19.06 2.68 7.56
N CYS A 105 18.80 3.40 8.64
CA CYS A 105 17.62 4.25 8.80
C CYS A 105 17.58 5.36 7.72
N ALA A 106 18.68 6.03 7.46
CA ALA A 106 18.76 7.03 6.39
C ALA A 106 18.46 6.41 5.00
N GLN A 107 18.97 5.19 4.73
CA GLN A 107 18.65 4.45 3.51
C GLN A 107 17.17 4.06 3.44
N TYR A 108 16.60 3.57 4.53
CA TYR A 108 15.20 3.17 4.62
C TYR A 108 14.26 4.38 4.45
N LEU A 109 14.57 5.51 5.07
CA LEU A 109 13.82 6.76 4.89
C LEU A 109 13.80 7.19 3.42
N GLN A 110 14.92 7.04 2.71
CA GLN A 110 15.04 7.48 1.33
C GLN A 110 14.50 6.46 0.30
N TYR A 111 14.70 5.16 0.54
CA TYR A 111 14.42 4.12 -0.45
C TYR A 111 13.31 3.14 -0.03
N GLY A 112 12.77 3.29 1.18
CA GLY A 112 11.68 2.46 1.67
C GLY A 112 12.08 1.02 1.98
N GLY A 113 11.05 0.17 2.08
CA GLY A 113 11.16 -1.23 2.49
C GLY A 113 10.87 -2.24 1.38
N LEU A 114 10.77 -1.85 0.11
CA LEU A 114 10.56 -2.79 -0.98
C LEU A 114 11.71 -3.82 -1.02
N PRO A 115 11.43 -5.14 -0.83
CA PRO A 115 12.48 -6.15 -0.63
C PRO A 115 13.51 -6.20 -1.76
N GLU A 116 13.05 -6.21 -3.00
CA GLU A 116 13.93 -6.29 -4.18
C GLU A 116 14.80 -5.05 -4.36
N SER A 117 14.42 -3.90 -3.77
CA SER A 117 15.26 -2.69 -3.84
C SER A 117 16.65 -2.89 -3.24
N LEU A 118 16.82 -3.88 -2.35
CA LEU A 118 18.11 -4.26 -1.76
C LEU A 118 19.05 -4.91 -2.76
N LEU A 119 18.54 -5.49 -3.84
CA LEU A 119 19.31 -6.18 -4.88
C LEU A 119 19.91 -5.22 -5.93
N TYR A 120 19.37 -3.98 -6.00
CA TYR A 120 19.76 -3.03 -7.05
C TYR A 120 20.65 -1.91 -6.51
N LYS A 121 21.66 -1.56 -7.26
CA LYS A 121 22.49 -0.35 -6.99
C LYS A 121 21.69 0.92 -7.30
N ALA A 122 20.94 0.93 -8.38
CA ALA A 122 20.09 2.02 -8.83
C ALA A 122 18.69 1.93 -8.18
N LYS A 123 18.62 1.98 -6.85
CA LYS A 123 17.40 1.79 -6.08
C LYS A 123 16.26 2.72 -6.52
N ARG A 124 16.57 4.00 -6.77
CA ARG A 124 15.57 5.00 -7.20
C ARG A 124 14.93 4.63 -8.54
N GLU A 125 15.70 4.11 -9.48
CA GLU A 125 15.19 3.65 -10.79
C GLU A 125 14.27 2.45 -10.62
N TYR A 126 14.66 1.49 -9.79
CA TYR A 126 13.80 0.33 -9.45
C TYR A 126 12.47 0.79 -8.84
N ILE A 127 12.50 1.65 -7.81
CA ILE A 127 11.30 2.16 -7.12
C ILE A 127 10.42 2.95 -8.10
N SER A 128 11.03 3.74 -9.00
CA SER A 128 10.30 4.42 -10.06
C SER A 128 9.60 3.45 -10.99
N GLY A 129 10.24 2.34 -11.35
CA GLY A 129 9.64 1.27 -12.14
C GLY A 129 8.44 0.62 -11.44
N VAL A 130 8.56 0.32 -10.15
CA VAL A 130 7.44 -0.21 -9.33
C VAL A 130 6.28 0.79 -9.28
N TYR A 131 6.56 2.06 -8.99
CA TYR A 131 5.54 3.11 -9.00
C TYR A 131 4.83 3.21 -10.36
N GLN A 132 5.57 3.18 -11.47
CA GLN A 132 5.00 3.23 -12.82
C GLN A 132 4.12 2.01 -13.11
N LYS A 133 4.54 0.81 -12.69
CA LYS A 133 3.73 -0.42 -12.82
C LYS A 133 2.40 -0.28 -12.08
N VAL A 134 2.41 0.16 -10.83
CA VAL A 134 1.20 0.37 -10.02
C VAL A 134 0.32 1.45 -10.65
N LEU A 135 0.90 2.60 -11.00
CA LEU A 135 0.15 3.73 -11.57
C LEU A 135 -0.52 3.36 -12.90
N LEU A 136 0.24 2.79 -13.83
CA LEU A 136 -0.26 2.51 -15.18
C LEU A 136 -1.11 1.25 -15.22
N GLY A 137 -0.69 0.17 -14.56
CA GLY A 137 -1.38 -1.12 -14.55
C GLY A 137 -2.57 -1.13 -13.59
N ASP A 138 -2.30 -0.94 -12.30
CA ASP A 138 -3.30 -1.19 -11.27
C ASP A 138 -4.30 -0.02 -11.08
N ILE A 139 -3.89 1.23 -11.36
CA ILE A 139 -4.77 2.39 -11.22
C ILE A 139 -5.39 2.76 -12.56
N ILE A 140 -4.58 3.12 -13.56
CA ILE A 140 -5.07 3.72 -14.81
C ILE A 140 -5.75 2.69 -15.71
N THR A 141 -5.04 1.64 -16.10
CA THR A 141 -5.55 0.63 -17.05
C THR A 141 -6.72 -0.14 -16.45
N ARG A 142 -6.58 -0.64 -15.23
CA ARG A 142 -7.63 -1.43 -14.56
C ARG A 142 -8.94 -0.67 -14.41
N ASN A 143 -8.89 0.64 -14.16
CA ASN A 143 -10.09 1.46 -13.99
C ASN A 143 -10.46 2.25 -15.26
N SER A 144 -9.86 1.93 -16.40
CA SER A 144 -10.15 2.55 -17.70
C SER A 144 -10.07 4.09 -17.67
N ILE A 145 -9.11 4.64 -16.92
CA ILE A 145 -8.95 6.09 -16.76
C ILE A 145 -8.38 6.68 -18.04
N ARG A 146 -9.09 7.64 -18.64
CA ARG A 146 -8.67 8.29 -19.90
C ARG A 146 -7.66 9.42 -19.69
N ASN A 147 -7.70 10.09 -18.53
CA ASN A 147 -6.84 11.24 -18.22
C ASN A 147 -5.75 10.81 -17.22
N ASP A 148 -4.70 10.17 -17.72
CA ASP A 148 -3.54 9.72 -16.93
C ASP A 148 -2.75 10.90 -16.32
N TYR A 149 -2.71 12.04 -17.03
CA TYR A 149 -2.07 13.26 -16.54
C TYR A 149 -2.73 13.77 -15.26
N ALA A 150 -4.07 13.74 -15.20
CA ALA A 150 -4.80 14.17 -14.01
C ALA A 150 -4.47 13.29 -12.78
N VAL A 151 -4.37 11.97 -12.96
CA VAL A 151 -3.97 11.05 -11.87
C VAL A 151 -2.56 11.36 -11.40
N LYS A 152 -1.60 11.54 -12.31
CA LYS A 152 -0.21 11.88 -11.98
C LYS A 152 -0.09 13.16 -11.15
N ILE A 153 -0.82 14.21 -11.55
CA ILE A 153 -0.84 15.49 -10.81
C ILE A 153 -1.51 15.33 -9.45
N LEU A 154 -2.60 14.56 -9.37
CA LEU A 154 -3.30 14.28 -8.11
C LEU A 154 -2.38 13.56 -7.12
N ILE A 155 -1.73 12.48 -7.53
CA ILE A 155 -0.78 11.73 -6.68
C ILE A 155 0.39 12.61 -6.23
N LYS A 156 0.95 13.42 -7.15
CA LYS A 156 1.99 14.39 -6.80
C LYS A 156 1.50 15.38 -5.75
N LYS A 157 0.28 15.89 -5.90
CA LYS A 157 -0.30 16.84 -4.92
C LYS A 157 -0.55 16.19 -3.56
N ILE A 158 -0.97 14.94 -3.53
CA ILE A 158 -1.10 14.16 -2.30
C ILE A 158 0.27 14.00 -1.64
N ALA A 159 1.32 13.66 -2.40
CA ALA A 159 2.68 13.55 -1.85
C ALA A 159 3.16 14.87 -1.21
N GLU A 160 2.87 16.02 -1.83
CA GLU A 160 3.19 17.34 -1.26
C GLU A 160 2.40 17.67 0.01
N SER A 161 1.26 17.01 0.25
CA SER A 161 0.39 17.23 1.40
C SER A 161 0.55 16.20 2.52
N VAL A 162 1.44 15.24 2.39
CA VAL A 162 1.84 14.39 3.53
C VAL A 162 2.19 15.31 4.71
N ARG A 163 1.70 15.00 5.92
CA ARG A 163 1.73 15.83 7.15
C ARG A 163 0.58 16.81 7.34
N SER A 164 -0.32 16.96 6.35
CA SER A 164 -1.42 17.91 6.48
C SER A 164 -2.71 17.29 5.96
N GLU A 165 -3.81 17.59 6.64
CA GLU A 165 -5.12 17.26 6.09
C GLU A 165 -5.35 18.03 4.78
N ILE A 166 -5.96 17.38 3.81
CA ILE A 166 -6.27 17.99 2.54
C ILE A 166 -7.70 17.67 2.10
N SER A 167 -8.50 18.71 1.85
CA SER A 167 -9.86 18.50 1.38
C SER A 167 -9.92 18.26 -0.13
N TYR A 168 -10.93 17.49 -0.56
CA TYR A 168 -11.23 17.29 -1.98
C TYR A 168 -11.44 18.62 -2.74
N SER A 169 -12.01 19.63 -2.08
CA SER A 169 -12.15 20.98 -2.65
C SER A 169 -10.79 21.64 -2.91
N LYS A 170 -9.83 21.49 -2.00
CA LYS A 170 -8.46 22.00 -2.17
C LYS A 170 -7.72 21.27 -3.28
N LEU A 171 -7.87 19.94 -3.35
CA LEU A 171 -7.34 19.13 -4.46
C LEU A 171 -7.92 19.59 -5.80
N GLN A 172 -9.24 19.74 -5.90
CA GLN A 172 -9.91 20.23 -7.10
C GLN A 172 -9.40 21.61 -7.53
N LYS A 173 -9.27 22.55 -6.59
CA LYS A 173 -8.73 23.89 -6.86
C LYS A 173 -7.30 23.83 -7.40
N THR A 174 -6.47 22.98 -6.82
CA THR A 174 -5.08 22.81 -7.28
C THR A 174 -5.01 22.22 -8.69
N LEU A 175 -5.82 21.21 -8.98
CA LEU A 175 -5.90 20.60 -10.32
C LEU A 175 -6.36 21.62 -11.37
N ARG A 176 -7.36 22.44 -11.06
CA ARG A 176 -7.81 23.52 -11.96
C ARG A 176 -6.72 24.54 -12.25
N ALA A 177 -5.87 24.86 -11.27
CA ALA A 177 -4.76 25.81 -11.46
C ALA A 177 -3.70 25.31 -12.47
N VAL A 178 -3.66 24.00 -12.75
CA VAL A 178 -2.80 23.39 -13.78
C VAL A 178 -3.61 22.88 -14.99
N ASN A 179 -4.76 23.49 -15.24
CA ASN A 179 -5.67 23.19 -16.36
C ASN A 179 -6.24 21.76 -16.36
N VAL A 180 -6.34 21.12 -15.19
CA VAL A 180 -7.00 19.83 -15.03
C VAL A 180 -8.34 20.05 -14.34
N SER A 181 -9.44 19.86 -15.08
CA SER A 181 -10.79 19.99 -14.56
C SER A 181 -11.38 18.61 -14.25
N LEU A 182 -11.56 18.30 -12.96
CA LEU A 182 -12.22 17.09 -12.48
C LEU A 182 -13.35 17.44 -11.51
N ALA A 183 -14.40 16.63 -11.51
CA ALA A 183 -15.41 16.67 -10.45
C ALA A 183 -14.82 16.13 -9.14
N LYS A 184 -15.39 16.52 -8.00
CA LYS A 184 -14.93 16.01 -6.68
C LYS A 184 -15.08 14.49 -6.55
N ASP A 185 -16.18 13.95 -7.06
CA ASP A 185 -16.45 12.52 -7.03
C ASP A 185 -15.40 11.74 -7.84
N THR A 186 -14.99 12.29 -9.02
CA THR A 186 -13.90 11.71 -9.82
C THR A 186 -12.56 11.73 -9.07
N ILE A 187 -12.28 12.81 -8.32
CA ILE A 187 -11.07 12.89 -7.48
C ILE A 187 -11.13 11.84 -6.38
N ALA A 188 -12.29 11.68 -5.73
CA ALA A 188 -12.50 10.65 -4.71
C ALA A 188 -12.32 9.24 -5.29
N ASP A 189 -12.86 8.97 -6.48
CA ASP A 189 -12.66 7.69 -7.18
C ASP A 189 -11.19 7.43 -7.47
N TYR A 190 -10.43 8.41 -7.97
CA TYR A 190 -9.01 8.23 -8.28
C TYR A 190 -8.17 7.97 -7.02
N ILE A 191 -8.52 8.63 -5.90
CA ILE A 191 -7.89 8.36 -4.60
C ILE A 191 -8.20 6.95 -4.15
N ARG A 192 -9.47 6.53 -4.21
CA ARG A 192 -9.89 5.18 -3.87
C ARG A 192 -9.16 4.12 -4.71
N TYR A 193 -8.99 4.33 -6.02
CA TYR A 193 -8.21 3.41 -6.86
C TYR A 193 -6.74 3.33 -6.46
N ALA A 194 -6.16 4.43 -5.99
CA ALA A 194 -4.80 4.44 -5.47
C ALA A 194 -4.67 3.71 -4.11
N GLU A 195 -5.70 3.80 -3.26
CA GLU A 195 -5.80 3.04 -2.01
C GLU A 195 -6.00 1.55 -2.28
N ASP A 196 -6.91 1.21 -3.20
CA ASP A 196 -7.16 -0.17 -3.62
C ASP A 196 -5.91 -0.84 -4.21
N ALA A 197 -5.04 -0.07 -4.88
CA ALA A 197 -3.75 -0.52 -5.40
C ALA A 197 -2.62 -0.49 -4.35
N TYR A 198 -2.93 -0.27 -3.08
CA TYR A 198 -1.96 -0.15 -1.99
C TYR A 198 -0.85 0.89 -2.22
N LEU A 199 -1.12 1.92 -3.04
CA LEU A 199 -0.18 3.00 -3.26
C LEU A 199 -0.15 3.97 -2.09
N LEU A 200 -1.32 4.27 -1.54
CA LEU A 200 -1.52 5.18 -0.41
C LEU A 200 -2.66 4.70 0.51
N PHE A 201 -2.73 5.30 1.67
CA PHE A 201 -3.82 5.15 2.63
C PHE A 201 -4.09 6.49 3.31
N HIS A 202 -5.20 6.61 4.03
CA HIS A 202 -5.50 7.84 4.76
C HIS A 202 -5.83 7.57 6.22
N LEU A 203 -5.59 8.59 7.06
CA LEU A 203 -6.05 8.65 8.43
C LEU A 203 -7.16 9.70 8.56
N GLN A 204 -8.13 9.40 9.41
CA GLN A 204 -9.24 10.29 9.73
C GLN A 204 -9.01 11.01 11.05
N ASN A 205 -9.65 12.15 11.24
CA ASN A 205 -9.60 12.86 12.52
C ASN A 205 -10.50 12.17 13.55
N TYR A 206 -9.93 11.75 14.66
CA TYR A 206 -10.65 11.04 15.71
C TYR A 206 -11.88 11.80 16.24
N TYR A 207 -11.75 13.11 16.49
CA TYR A 207 -12.83 13.94 17.04
C TYR A 207 -13.80 14.50 16.01
N ALA A 208 -13.54 14.36 14.74
CA ALA A 208 -14.40 14.92 13.72
C ALA A 208 -15.72 14.14 13.61
N ASN A 209 -16.79 14.82 13.21
CA ASN A 209 -18.02 14.17 12.78
C ASN A 209 -17.81 13.44 11.43
N LEU A 210 -18.76 12.60 11.04
CA LEU A 210 -18.62 11.77 9.82
C LEU A 210 -18.28 12.61 8.57
N VAL A 211 -18.96 13.75 8.39
CA VAL A 211 -18.73 14.61 7.21
C VAL A 211 -17.32 15.21 7.20
N GLU A 212 -16.82 15.62 8.36
CA GLU A 212 -15.47 16.16 8.49
C GLU A 212 -14.41 15.07 8.32
N LYS A 213 -14.63 13.86 8.87
CA LYS A 213 -13.75 12.71 8.69
C LYS A 213 -13.52 12.42 7.22
N GLU A 214 -14.59 12.35 6.44
CA GLU A 214 -14.54 12.08 5.00
C GLU A 214 -13.99 13.28 4.19
N SER A 215 -14.15 14.50 4.70
CA SER A 215 -13.78 15.71 3.95
C SER A 215 -12.33 16.15 4.12
N TYR A 216 -11.66 15.75 5.20
CA TYR A 216 -10.32 16.21 5.58
C TYR A 216 -9.37 15.06 5.97
N PRO A 217 -9.14 14.08 5.09
CA PRO A 217 -8.17 13.03 5.39
C PRO A 217 -6.73 13.55 5.39
N LYS A 218 -5.86 12.88 6.16
CA LYS A 218 -4.40 12.93 6.00
C LYS A 218 -3.95 11.71 5.21
N PHE A 219 -3.28 11.93 4.07
CA PHE A 219 -2.80 10.85 3.21
C PHE A 219 -1.35 10.51 3.47
N TYR A 220 -1.04 9.22 3.44
CA TYR A 220 0.29 8.65 3.55
C TYR A 220 0.51 7.61 2.44
N PHE A 221 1.76 7.42 2.05
CA PHE A 221 2.11 6.40 1.07
C PHE A 221 2.52 5.10 1.76
N SER A 222 2.22 3.98 1.16
CA SER A 222 2.50 2.66 1.73
C SER A 222 4.01 2.33 1.81
N ASP A 223 4.85 3.11 1.12
CA ASP A 223 6.31 2.98 1.18
C ASP A 223 7.02 4.33 1.03
N ASN A 224 8.06 4.54 1.84
CA ASN A 224 8.86 5.77 1.83
C ASN A 224 9.63 5.99 0.52
N GLY A 225 10.06 4.94 -0.13
CA GLY A 225 10.75 5.05 -1.41
C GLY A 225 9.87 5.69 -2.47
N ILE A 226 8.57 5.41 -2.44
CA ILE A 226 7.60 6.03 -3.36
C ILE A 226 7.42 7.53 -3.04
N VAL A 227 7.25 7.90 -1.77
CA VAL A 227 7.21 9.33 -1.37
C VAL A 227 8.44 10.08 -1.84
N SER A 228 9.61 9.46 -1.72
CA SER A 228 10.89 10.07 -2.08
C SER A 228 11.06 10.31 -3.58
N LEU A 229 10.24 9.70 -4.44
CA LEU A 229 10.20 10.02 -5.87
C LEU A 229 9.69 11.45 -6.10
N PHE A 230 8.79 11.94 -5.25
CA PHE A 230 8.13 13.25 -5.36
C PHE A 230 8.81 14.33 -4.52
N LEU A 231 9.36 13.95 -3.35
CA LEU A 231 9.86 14.86 -2.34
C LEU A 231 11.29 14.49 -1.98
N ASP A 232 12.24 14.95 -2.80
CA ASP A 232 13.65 14.68 -2.56
C ASP A 232 14.12 15.37 -1.26
N ARG A 233 14.77 14.58 -0.37
CA ARG A 233 15.44 15.03 0.88
C ARG A 233 14.57 15.81 1.88
N LYS A 234 13.28 15.53 1.94
CA LYS A 234 12.41 16.06 3.00
C LYS A 234 12.31 15.06 4.16
N GLU A 235 13.37 14.94 4.94
CA GLU A 235 13.50 13.95 6.04
C GLU A 235 12.31 13.97 7.00
N SER A 236 11.78 15.16 7.35
CA SER A 236 10.64 15.27 8.27
C SER A 236 9.36 14.64 7.69
N VAL A 237 9.12 14.76 6.36
CA VAL A 237 7.99 14.14 5.68
C VAL A 237 8.17 12.63 5.60
N GLN A 238 9.38 12.20 5.28
CA GLN A 238 9.73 10.78 5.19
C GLN A 238 9.61 10.09 6.56
N LEU A 239 10.03 10.77 7.65
CA LEU A 239 9.92 10.23 9.00
C LEU A 239 8.46 10.08 9.43
N GLU A 240 7.62 11.08 9.15
CA GLU A 240 6.20 11.01 9.48
C GLU A 240 5.49 9.92 8.65
N ASN A 241 5.79 9.82 7.36
CA ASN A 241 5.25 8.73 6.53
C ASN A 241 5.70 7.34 7.03
N MET A 242 6.97 7.19 7.41
CA MET A 242 7.49 5.95 8.01
C MET A 242 6.74 5.60 9.31
N ALA A 243 6.49 6.59 10.18
CA ALA A 243 5.73 6.38 11.41
C ALA A 243 4.28 5.98 11.11
N ALA A 244 3.62 6.65 10.16
CA ALA A 244 2.27 6.32 9.73
C ALA A 244 2.18 4.86 9.21
N VAL A 245 3.10 4.45 8.36
CA VAL A 245 3.16 3.06 7.83
C VAL A 245 3.38 2.06 8.97
N ALA A 246 4.28 2.34 9.90
CA ALA A 246 4.56 1.45 11.02
C ALA A 246 3.35 1.30 11.95
N LEU A 247 2.65 2.39 12.24
CA LEU A 247 1.45 2.39 13.08
C LEU A 247 0.28 1.71 12.39
N ALA A 248 -0.02 2.04 11.13
CA ALA A 248 -1.09 1.40 10.36
C ALA A 248 -0.89 -0.12 10.21
N ARG A 249 0.37 -0.57 10.16
CA ARG A 249 0.71 -1.99 10.16
C ARG A 249 0.48 -2.66 11.52
N ALA A 250 0.85 -1.97 12.61
CA ALA A 250 0.73 -2.49 13.97
C ALA A 250 -0.73 -2.49 14.47
N TYR A 251 -1.50 -1.51 14.05
CA TYR A 251 -2.89 -1.27 14.47
C TYR A 251 -3.77 -1.01 13.24
N PRO A 252 -4.08 -2.05 12.44
CA PRO A 252 -4.94 -1.91 11.26
C PRO A 252 -6.29 -1.32 11.67
N ASP A 253 -6.75 -0.31 10.96
CA ASP A 253 -8.03 0.37 11.13
C ASP A 253 -8.20 1.16 12.45
N ASP A 254 -7.16 1.26 13.30
CA ASP A 254 -7.23 1.86 14.63
C ASP A 254 -6.17 2.97 14.84
N VAL A 255 -5.78 3.64 13.77
CA VAL A 255 -4.88 4.79 13.79
C VAL A 255 -5.60 6.00 13.22
N TYR A 256 -5.57 7.08 13.98
CA TYR A 256 -6.21 8.35 13.64
C TYR A 256 -5.21 9.50 13.80
N TYR A 257 -5.54 10.66 13.28
CA TYR A 257 -4.95 11.90 13.77
C TYR A 257 -5.96 12.63 14.67
N LEU A 258 -5.48 13.54 15.51
CA LEU A 258 -6.34 14.29 16.38
C LEU A 258 -6.08 15.78 16.24
N LYS A 259 -7.06 16.50 15.70
CA LYS A 259 -6.99 17.93 15.51
C LYS A 259 -8.29 18.61 15.92
N SER A 260 -8.17 19.65 16.73
CA SER A 260 -9.31 20.42 17.18
C SER A 260 -8.97 21.91 17.27
N ALA A 261 -9.62 22.72 16.45
CA ALA A 261 -9.49 24.16 16.50
C ALA A 261 -9.99 24.79 17.81
N LYS A 262 -10.93 24.09 18.51
CA LYS A 262 -11.50 24.58 19.79
C LYS A 262 -10.52 24.45 20.95
N THR A 263 -9.72 23.40 20.96
CA THR A 263 -8.77 23.10 22.05
C THR A 263 -7.33 23.40 21.69
N GLY A 264 -7.03 23.71 20.44
CA GLY A 264 -5.66 23.91 19.96
C GLY A 264 -4.83 22.63 19.89
N ILE A 265 -5.45 21.45 20.04
CA ILE A 265 -4.77 20.17 19.95
C ILE A 265 -4.48 19.84 18.48
N ASP A 266 -3.23 19.44 18.19
CA ASP A 266 -2.79 18.93 16.89
C ASP A 266 -1.81 17.78 17.13
N ILE A 267 -2.28 16.54 16.98
CA ILE A 267 -1.52 15.30 17.21
C ILE A 267 -1.56 14.50 15.93
N ASP A 268 -0.38 14.16 15.40
CA ASP A 268 -0.27 13.47 14.10
C ASP A 268 -0.77 12.02 14.16
N PHE A 269 -0.61 11.32 15.28
CA PHE A 269 -1.04 9.93 15.45
C PHE A 269 -1.67 9.73 16.83
N TYR A 270 -2.86 9.15 16.83
CA TYR A 270 -3.66 8.84 18.02
C TYR A 270 -4.23 7.44 17.94
#